data_e2bde3da7b23b3228f682e5e47ed0676
#
_entry.id   e2bde3da7b23b3228f682e5e47ed0676
#
_cell.length_a   1.000
_cell.length_b   1.000
_cell.length_c   1.000
_cell.angle_alpha   90.00
_cell.angle_beta   90.00
_cell.angle_gamma   90.00
#
_symmetry.space_group_name_H-M   'P 1'
#
loop_
_entity.id
_entity.type
_entity.pdbx_description
1 polymer ?
#
loop_
_entity_poly.entity_id
_entity_poly.type
_entity_poly.pdbx_seq_one_letter_code
_entity_poly.pdbx_strand_id
1 'polypeptide(L)'
;MKQMKSWMLAAILFCGAVCVTSCNGNSNKDNAADTDSVVAQEIEDDIVTRDSIGFPVFGTLYNYLVDSIGSRYSQGDVCIPSIVITAAGNPDSEDDLIKILGDFWVFNYKIVGDTLKMVSGGSHPGAITFRETAQGIEVASFDQVEDGSNNVASAKRIFGDMYEAFKSVNSNEEAREDVRAKYIAHYVKVHNLPVKYYQDFGWPAKEIPVK
;
A
#
# COMPACT_ATOMS: atom_id res chain seq x y z
N MET A 1 25.71 -26.86 -3.71
CA MET A 1 25.02 -26.54 -2.46
C MET A 1 24.25 -25.25 -2.70
N LYS A 2 22.90 -25.34 -2.79
CA LYS A 2 22.02 -24.16 -3.01
C LYS A 2 21.85 -23.46 -1.68
N GLN A 3 22.36 -22.26 -1.53
CA GLN A 3 22.06 -21.41 -0.39
C GLN A 3 20.62 -20.89 -0.50
N MET A 4 19.78 -21.26 0.45
CA MET A 4 18.45 -20.68 0.63
C MET A 4 18.64 -19.24 1.08
N LYS A 5 18.16 -18.27 0.27
CA LYS A 5 18.11 -16.86 0.62
C LYS A 5 17.13 -16.69 1.78
N SER A 6 17.63 -16.24 2.92
CA SER A 6 16.83 -15.99 4.13
C SER A 6 16.10 -14.66 3.97
N TRP A 7 14.81 -14.74 3.69
CA TRP A 7 13.90 -13.60 3.87
C TRP A 7 13.54 -13.55 5.36
N MET A 8 13.98 -12.54 6.07
CA MET A 8 13.53 -12.33 7.44
C MET A 8 12.08 -11.88 7.43
N LEU A 9 11.19 -12.83 7.71
CA LEU A 9 9.85 -12.52 8.20
C LEU A 9 10.03 -12.00 9.63
N ALA A 10 9.82 -10.72 9.84
CA ALA A 10 9.69 -10.15 11.18
C ALA A 10 8.29 -10.48 11.71
N ALA A 11 8.10 -11.72 12.18
CA ALA A 11 6.95 -12.09 12.97
C ALA A 11 7.14 -11.57 14.39
N ILE A 12 6.52 -10.46 14.72
CA ILE A 12 6.42 -9.99 16.12
C ILE A 12 5.30 -10.78 16.79
N LEU A 13 5.69 -11.79 17.56
CA LEU A 13 4.80 -12.49 18.49
C LEU A 13 4.43 -11.56 19.66
N PHE A 14 3.24 -11.00 19.63
CA PHE A 14 2.63 -10.39 20.82
C PHE A 14 1.86 -11.48 21.58
N CYS A 15 2.45 -11.98 22.65
CA CYS A 15 1.79 -12.88 23.60
C CYS A 15 0.94 -12.04 24.56
N GLY A 16 -0.34 -11.84 24.24
CA GLY A 16 -1.33 -11.26 25.14
C GLY A 16 -2.19 -12.37 25.76
N ALA A 17 -1.97 -12.67 27.03
CA ALA A 17 -2.81 -13.58 27.79
C ALA A 17 -4.18 -12.96 28.02
N VAL A 18 -5.23 -13.53 27.43
CA VAL A 18 -6.63 -13.19 27.73
C VAL A 18 -7.22 -14.29 28.59
N CYS A 19 -7.57 -13.93 29.83
CA CYS A 19 -8.36 -14.79 30.74
C CYS A 19 -9.77 -14.92 30.18
N VAL A 20 -10.17 -16.14 29.85
CA VAL A 20 -11.56 -16.47 29.52
C VAL A 20 -12.32 -16.80 30.83
N THR A 21 -13.28 -15.96 31.18
CA THR A 21 -14.36 -16.33 32.08
C THR A 21 -15.55 -16.84 31.28
N SER A 22 -15.85 -18.12 31.47
CA SER A 22 -17.01 -18.81 30.91
C SER A 22 -18.30 -18.32 31.56
N CYS A 23 -19.30 -17.94 30.75
CA CYS A 23 -20.70 -17.98 31.12
C CYS A 23 -21.54 -18.58 30.01
N ASN A 24 -22.20 -19.67 30.37
CA ASN A 24 -23.10 -20.48 29.58
C ASN A 24 -24.43 -19.74 29.29
N GLY A 25 -24.90 -19.78 28.04
CA GLY A 25 -26.21 -19.21 27.66
C GLY A 25 -26.58 -19.56 26.22
N ASN A 26 -27.41 -20.59 26.07
CA ASN A 26 -27.92 -21.16 24.85
C ASN A 26 -28.85 -20.18 24.08
N SER A 27 -28.61 -19.89 22.80
CA SER A 27 -29.66 -19.54 21.81
C SER A 27 -29.09 -19.51 20.39
N ASN A 28 -29.63 -20.38 19.56
CA ASN A 28 -29.42 -20.39 18.11
C ASN A 28 -29.83 -19.05 17.45
N LYS A 29 -28.94 -18.42 16.71
CA LYS A 29 -29.28 -17.55 15.58
C LYS A 29 -28.09 -17.50 14.61
N ASP A 30 -28.45 -17.74 13.37
CA ASP A 30 -27.72 -17.73 12.13
C ASP A 30 -26.47 -16.83 12.04
N ASN A 31 -25.30 -17.46 11.89
CA ASN A 31 -24.01 -16.82 11.62
C ASN A 31 -23.80 -16.69 10.11
N ALA A 32 -24.10 -15.50 9.56
CA ALA A 32 -23.70 -15.12 8.22
C ALA A 32 -22.90 -13.78 8.16
N ALA A 33 -22.41 -13.31 9.35
CA ALA A 33 -21.80 -11.97 9.43
C ALA A 33 -20.32 -11.96 9.88
N ASP A 34 -19.67 -13.14 10.06
CA ASP A 34 -18.35 -13.19 10.72
C ASP A 34 -17.17 -13.53 9.80
N THR A 35 -17.42 -13.80 8.53
CA THR A 35 -16.36 -14.17 7.59
C THR A 35 -15.67 -12.93 6.98
N ASP A 36 -16.40 -11.82 6.81
CA ASP A 36 -15.88 -10.59 6.19
C ASP A 36 -14.94 -9.80 7.13
N SER A 37 -15.18 -9.86 8.45
CA SER A 37 -14.35 -9.17 9.44
C SER A 37 -12.98 -9.84 9.64
N VAL A 38 -12.92 -11.16 9.54
CA VAL A 38 -11.69 -11.95 9.68
C VAL A 38 -10.78 -11.74 8.46
N VAL A 39 -11.36 -11.73 7.25
CA VAL A 39 -10.60 -11.48 6.01
C VAL A 39 -10.03 -10.06 5.96
N ALA A 40 -10.79 -9.05 6.43
CA ALA A 40 -10.31 -7.68 6.52
C ALA A 40 -9.17 -7.52 7.54
N GLN A 41 -9.20 -8.26 8.63
CA GLN A 41 -8.18 -8.22 9.67
C GLN A 41 -6.90 -8.97 9.25
N GLU A 42 -7.02 -10.07 8.52
CA GLU A 42 -5.87 -10.79 7.94
C GLU A 42 -5.15 -9.96 6.87
N ILE A 43 -5.88 -9.14 6.10
CA ILE A 43 -5.28 -8.23 5.10
C ILE A 43 -4.55 -7.06 5.78
N GLU A 44 -5.01 -6.57 6.94
CA GLU A 44 -4.31 -5.51 7.69
C GLU A 44 -2.96 -6.00 8.26
N ASP A 45 -2.85 -7.27 8.62
CA ASP A 45 -1.62 -7.87 9.16
C ASP A 45 -0.60 -8.19 8.06
N ASP A 46 -1.02 -8.38 6.79
CA ASP A 46 -0.14 -8.63 5.65
C ASP A 46 0.36 -7.36 4.95
N ILE A 47 -0.24 -6.19 5.23
CA ILE A 47 0.22 -4.92 4.65
C ILE A 47 1.37 -4.38 5.48
N VAL A 48 2.58 -4.45 4.95
CA VAL A 48 3.75 -3.75 5.50
C VAL A 48 3.47 -2.26 5.49
N THR A 49 3.34 -1.68 6.68
CA THR A 49 2.97 -0.27 6.85
C THR A 49 4.21 0.64 6.81
N ARG A 50 3.97 1.96 6.72
CA ARG A 50 5.00 3.00 6.85
C ARG A 50 5.98 2.75 8.00
N ASP A 51 5.47 2.27 9.14
CA ASP A 51 6.26 2.07 10.35
C ASP A 51 7.22 0.88 10.23
N SER A 52 6.95 -0.05 9.32
CA SER A 52 7.78 -1.25 9.10
C SER A 52 9.03 -0.97 8.24
N ILE A 53 9.02 0.05 7.38
CA ILE A 53 10.15 0.39 6.49
C ILE A 53 10.95 1.60 6.97
N GLY A 54 10.51 2.27 8.03
CA GLY A 54 11.14 3.46 8.59
C GLY A 54 10.85 4.75 7.81
N PHE A 55 10.78 5.85 8.53
CA PHE A 55 10.36 7.14 8.00
C PHE A 55 11.22 7.68 6.83
N PRO A 56 12.57 7.59 6.86
CA PRO A 56 13.38 8.15 5.77
C PRO A 56 13.11 7.46 4.43
N VAL A 57 13.00 6.11 4.43
CA VAL A 57 12.72 5.32 3.21
C VAL A 57 11.32 5.61 2.70
N PHE A 58 10.32 5.64 3.61
CA PHE A 58 8.94 5.93 3.23
C PHE A 58 8.80 7.35 2.67
N GLY A 59 9.43 8.35 3.26
CA GLY A 59 9.43 9.73 2.76
C GLY A 59 10.01 9.83 1.35
N THR A 60 11.14 9.15 1.10
CA THR A 60 11.77 9.09 -0.22
C THR A 60 10.87 8.39 -1.24
N LEU A 61 10.23 7.27 -0.85
CA LEU A 61 9.25 6.56 -1.68
C LEU A 61 8.08 7.47 -2.06
N TYR A 62 7.48 8.12 -1.06
CA TYR A 62 6.33 9.00 -1.27
C TYR A 62 6.67 10.14 -2.24
N ASN A 63 7.77 10.85 -2.00
CA ASN A 63 8.21 11.95 -2.85
C ASN A 63 8.54 11.47 -4.27
N TYR A 64 9.19 10.33 -4.42
CA TYR A 64 9.44 9.74 -5.74
C TYR A 64 8.14 9.46 -6.52
N LEU A 65 7.12 8.92 -5.84
CA LEU A 65 5.83 8.67 -6.47
C LEU A 65 5.14 9.96 -6.90
N VAL A 66 5.21 11.03 -6.11
CA VAL A 66 4.65 12.34 -6.46
C VAL A 66 5.44 12.99 -7.60
N ASP A 67 6.76 13.14 -7.44
CA ASP A 67 7.59 13.97 -8.29
C ASP A 67 7.99 13.28 -9.61
N SER A 68 8.22 11.96 -9.55
CA SER A 68 8.72 11.22 -10.71
C SER A 68 7.65 10.44 -11.45
N ILE A 69 6.63 9.92 -10.74
CA ILE A 69 5.55 9.14 -11.35
C ILE A 69 4.31 10.00 -11.57
N GLY A 70 3.81 10.65 -10.52
CA GLY A 70 2.61 11.49 -10.58
C GLY A 70 2.74 12.64 -11.57
N SER A 71 3.95 13.20 -11.71
CA SER A 71 4.24 14.28 -12.67
C SER A 71 4.09 13.89 -14.14
N ARG A 72 4.09 12.60 -14.46
CA ARG A 72 3.90 12.11 -15.86
C ARG A 72 2.43 12.14 -16.30
N TYR A 73 1.52 12.32 -15.37
CA TYR A 73 0.07 12.38 -15.60
C TYR A 73 -0.41 13.83 -15.72
N SER A 74 -1.65 13.99 -16.21
CA SER A 74 -2.30 15.31 -16.17
C SER A 74 -2.39 15.81 -14.74
N GLN A 75 -1.84 16.99 -14.49
CA GLN A 75 -1.73 17.53 -13.14
C GLN A 75 -3.08 18.02 -12.61
N GLY A 76 -3.29 17.83 -11.31
CA GLY A 76 -4.35 18.45 -10.53
C GLY A 76 -3.79 19.54 -9.60
N ASP A 77 -4.55 19.84 -8.55
CA ASP A 77 -4.10 20.73 -7.48
C ASP A 77 -3.24 19.97 -6.45
N VAL A 78 -3.47 18.66 -6.32
CA VAL A 78 -2.72 17.77 -5.42
C VAL A 78 -2.50 16.39 -6.05
N CYS A 79 -1.36 15.77 -5.73
CA CYS A 79 -1.04 14.39 -6.05
C CYS A 79 -0.96 13.58 -4.75
N ILE A 80 -1.80 12.54 -4.62
CA ILE A 80 -1.87 11.70 -3.41
C ILE A 80 -1.60 10.25 -3.82
N PRO A 81 -0.41 9.70 -3.54
CA PRO A 81 -0.13 8.28 -3.71
C PRO A 81 -0.94 7.42 -2.76
N SER A 82 -1.23 6.18 -3.18
CA SER A 82 -1.73 5.10 -2.34
C SER A 82 -0.77 3.93 -2.46
N ILE A 83 -0.11 3.56 -1.37
CA ILE A 83 1.02 2.64 -1.36
C ILE A 83 0.60 1.37 -0.63
N VAL A 84 0.67 0.23 -1.33
CA VAL A 84 0.48 -1.10 -0.74
C VAL A 84 1.79 -1.85 -0.86
N ILE A 85 2.45 -2.12 0.28
CA ILE A 85 3.74 -2.80 0.34
C ILE A 85 3.48 -4.29 0.56
N THR A 86 3.93 -5.13 -0.39
CA THR A 86 3.86 -6.58 -0.28
C THR A 86 5.04 -7.15 0.50
N ALA A 87 6.23 -6.59 0.30
CA ALA A 87 7.44 -6.98 1.04
C ALA A 87 8.47 -5.85 1.03
N ALA A 88 9.29 -5.81 2.07
CA ALA A 88 10.43 -4.92 2.16
C ALA A 88 11.62 -5.66 2.78
N GLY A 89 12.85 -5.39 2.30
CA GLY A 89 14.03 -6.00 2.85
C GLY A 89 15.30 -5.63 2.08
N ASN A 90 16.43 -6.07 2.62
CA ASN A 90 17.71 -6.00 1.92
C ASN A 90 17.92 -7.31 1.14
N PRO A 91 17.92 -7.27 -0.20
CA PRO A 91 18.00 -8.47 -1.03
C PRO A 91 19.35 -9.17 -0.96
N ASP A 92 20.42 -8.43 -0.68
CA ASP A 92 21.78 -8.95 -0.58
C ASP A 92 22.47 -8.27 0.61
N SER A 93 22.94 -9.07 1.57
CA SER A 93 23.51 -8.60 2.84
C SER A 93 24.83 -7.83 2.71
N GLU A 94 25.33 -7.60 1.50
CA GLU A 94 26.60 -6.94 1.22
C GLU A 94 26.44 -5.51 0.67
N ASP A 95 25.22 -5.14 0.21
CA ASP A 95 24.93 -3.80 -0.33
C ASP A 95 23.96 -3.05 0.59
N ASP A 96 24.24 -1.75 0.81
CA ASP A 96 23.37 -0.82 1.54
C ASP A 96 22.08 -0.49 0.73
N LEU A 97 21.46 -1.53 0.16
CA LEU A 97 20.26 -1.44 -0.67
C LEU A 97 19.04 -1.95 0.08
N ILE A 98 17.97 -1.17 0.01
CA ILE A 98 16.65 -1.54 0.51
C ILE A 98 15.72 -1.72 -0.70
N LYS A 99 15.09 -2.88 -0.83
CA LYS A 99 14.14 -3.18 -1.89
C LYS A 99 12.74 -3.26 -1.34
N ILE A 100 11.80 -2.52 -1.93
CA ILE A 100 10.38 -2.54 -1.59
C ILE A 100 9.60 -3.09 -2.78
N LEU A 101 8.85 -4.16 -2.54
CA LEU A 101 7.90 -4.76 -3.46
C LEU A 101 6.51 -4.25 -3.12
N GLY A 102 5.74 -3.77 -4.09
CA GLY A 102 4.42 -3.26 -3.81
C GLY A 102 3.61 -2.88 -5.05
N ASP A 103 2.39 -2.42 -4.78
CA ASP A 103 1.52 -1.77 -5.75
C ASP A 103 1.45 -0.28 -5.40
N PHE A 104 2.00 0.53 -6.28
CA PHE A 104 2.19 1.97 -6.07
C PHE A 104 1.21 2.73 -6.96
N TRP A 105 0.09 3.15 -6.38
CA TRP A 105 -0.88 3.97 -7.09
C TRP A 105 -0.56 5.44 -6.91
N VAL A 106 -0.79 6.23 -7.96
CA VAL A 106 -0.73 7.69 -7.90
C VAL A 106 -2.05 8.26 -8.42
N PHE A 107 -2.55 9.30 -7.77
CA PHE A 107 -3.79 9.97 -8.10
C PHE A 107 -3.61 11.48 -8.07
N ASN A 108 -3.87 12.14 -9.18
CA ASN A 108 -3.92 13.59 -9.29
C ASN A 108 -5.37 14.05 -9.12
N TYR A 109 -5.60 15.00 -8.23
CA TYR A 109 -6.93 15.52 -7.93
C TYR A 109 -7.00 17.03 -8.15
N LYS A 110 -8.17 17.50 -8.63
CA LYS A 110 -8.60 18.90 -8.51
C LYS A 110 -9.52 19.07 -7.32
N ILE A 111 -9.35 20.17 -6.60
CA ILE A 111 -10.23 20.57 -5.51
C ILE A 111 -11.42 21.36 -6.11
N VAL A 112 -12.62 20.78 -6.02
CA VAL A 112 -13.85 21.41 -6.52
C VAL A 112 -14.87 21.47 -5.38
N GLY A 113 -15.01 22.64 -4.79
CA GLY A 113 -15.81 22.83 -3.58
C GLY A 113 -15.21 22.04 -2.41
N ASP A 114 -15.95 21.11 -1.84
CA ASP A 114 -15.51 20.23 -0.75
C ASP A 114 -15.10 18.82 -1.23
N THR A 115 -14.81 18.66 -2.52
CA THR A 115 -14.54 17.36 -3.15
C THR A 115 -13.20 17.35 -3.88
N LEU A 116 -12.38 16.30 -3.61
CA LEU A 116 -11.22 15.93 -4.42
C LEU A 116 -11.70 15.17 -5.65
N LYS A 117 -11.67 15.78 -6.84
CA LYS A 117 -12.04 15.12 -8.09
C LYS A 117 -10.82 14.59 -8.81
N MET A 118 -10.78 13.27 -9.03
CA MET A 118 -9.69 12.63 -9.75
C MET A 118 -9.61 13.16 -11.19
N VAL A 119 -8.43 13.60 -11.58
CA VAL A 119 -8.09 14.08 -12.92
C VAL A 119 -7.42 12.98 -13.72
N SER A 120 -6.47 12.29 -13.08
CA SER A 120 -5.64 11.27 -13.71
C SER A 120 -4.92 10.44 -12.64
N GLY A 121 -4.36 9.33 -13.04
CA GLY A 121 -3.58 8.46 -12.17
C GLY A 121 -3.44 7.06 -12.76
N GLY A 122 -2.77 6.20 -12.01
CA GLY A 122 -2.57 4.80 -12.41
C GLY A 122 -1.86 3.97 -11.38
N SER A 123 -1.88 2.66 -11.61
CA SER A 123 -1.17 1.64 -10.84
C SER A 123 0.21 1.41 -11.41
N HIS A 124 1.20 1.28 -10.55
CA HIS A 124 2.60 1.03 -10.87
C HIS A 124 3.15 -0.10 -9.98
N PRO A 125 2.67 -1.34 -10.13
CA PRO A 125 3.19 -2.45 -9.34
C PRO A 125 4.64 -2.75 -9.74
N GLY A 126 5.46 -3.12 -8.74
CA GLY A 126 6.86 -3.39 -9.03
C GLY A 126 7.76 -3.43 -7.80
N ALA A 127 9.06 -3.27 -8.07
CA ALA A 127 10.13 -3.23 -7.10
C ALA A 127 10.88 -1.91 -7.16
N ILE A 128 10.82 -1.10 -6.09
CA ILE A 128 11.64 0.10 -5.95
C ILE A 128 12.82 -0.23 -5.05
N THR A 129 14.03 0.05 -5.54
CA THR A 129 15.28 -0.14 -4.81
C THR A 129 15.81 1.20 -4.37
N PHE A 130 16.17 1.30 -3.10
CA PHE A 130 16.75 2.48 -2.48
C PHE A 130 18.20 2.21 -2.12
N ARG A 131 19.00 3.26 -2.12
CA ARG A 131 20.41 3.25 -1.68
C ARG A 131 20.60 4.31 -0.61
N GLU A 132 21.34 3.95 0.44
CA GLU A 132 21.84 4.90 1.38
C GLU A 132 23.08 5.62 0.81
N THR A 133 23.12 6.95 0.94
CA THR A 133 24.22 7.80 0.48
C THR A 133 24.61 8.77 1.59
N ALA A 134 25.71 9.47 1.43
CA ALA A 134 26.13 10.51 2.38
C ALA A 134 25.12 11.66 2.50
N GLN A 135 24.23 11.83 1.52
CA GLN A 135 23.17 12.85 1.49
C GLN A 135 21.81 12.35 1.98
N GLY A 136 21.70 11.06 2.30
CA GLY A 136 20.48 10.41 2.74
C GLY A 136 20.07 9.25 1.82
N ILE A 137 18.81 8.89 1.84
CA ILE A 137 18.27 7.77 1.06
C ILE A 137 17.77 8.29 -0.30
N GLU A 138 18.17 7.62 -1.38
CA GLU A 138 17.74 7.90 -2.74
C GLU A 138 17.16 6.67 -3.44
N VAL A 139 16.30 6.88 -4.45
CA VAL A 139 15.82 5.81 -5.32
C VAL A 139 16.92 5.45 -6.32
N ALA A 140 17.41 4.21 -6.24
CA ALA A 140 18.43 3.69 -7.14
C ALA A 140 17.79 3.14 -8.44
N SER A 141 16.62 2.46 -8.34
CA SER A 141 15.92 1.92 -9.51
C SER A 141 14.46 1.63 -9.22
N PHE A 142 13.66 1.55 -10.28
CA PHE A 142 12.29 1.04 -10.26
C PHE A 142 12.13 0.01 -11.38
N ASP A 143 11.93 -1.27 -11.00
CA ASP A 143 11.58 -2.35 -11.90
C ASP A 143 10.06 -2.52 -11.86
N GLN A 144 9.38 -1.92 -12.84
CA GLN A 144 7.92 -1.91 -12.92
C GLN A 144 7.40 -3.12 -13.67
N VAL A 145 6.24 -3.65 -13.24
CA VAL A 145 5.50 -4.68 -13.97
C VAL A 145 5.08 -4.13 -15.33
N GLU A 146 5.34 -4.91 -16.38
CA GLU A 146 4.98 -4.53 -17.74
C GLU A 146 3.47 -4.66 -17.97
N ASP A 147 2.93 -3.82 -18.84
CA ASP A 147 1.53 -3.90 -19.25
C ASP A 147 1.31 -4.96 -20.36
N GLY A 148 0.03 -5.31 -20.56
CA GLY A 148 -0.40 -6.18 -21.65
C GLY A 148 0.02 -7.63 -21.49
N SER A 149 0.48 -8.27 -22.57
CA SER A 149 0.80 -9.70 -22.61
C SER A 149 1.93 -10.13 -21.68
N ASN A 150 2.80 -9.21 -21.34
CA ASN A 150 3.97 -9.49 -20.47
C ASN A 150 3.66 -9.28 -18.98
N ASN A 151 2.48 -8.80 -18.62
CA ASN A 151 2.13 -8.44 -17.24
C ASN A 151 2.41 -9.59 -16.25
N VAL A 152 1.82 -10.77 -16.47
CA VAL A 152 1.99 -11.92 -15.58
C VAL A 152 3.43 -12.39 -15.50
N ALA A 153 4.15 -12.41 -16.64
CA ALA A 153 5.53 -12.87 -16.69
C ALA A 153 6.47 -11.92 -15.94
N SER A 154 6.33 -10.62 -16.16
CA SER A 154 7.12 -9.59 -15.47
C SER A 154 6.78 -9.53 -13.97
N ALA A 155 5.50 -9.63 -13.61
CA ALA A 155 5.09 -9.68 -12.20
C ALA A 155 5.71 -10.88 -11.47
N LYS A 156 5.65 -12.08 -12.05
CA LYS A 156 6.29 -13.27 -11.46
C LYS A 156 7.79 -13.11 -11.33
N ARG A 157 8.45 -12.51 -12.31
CA ARG A 157 9.90 -12.23 -12.26
C ARG A 157 10.25 -11.26 -11.13
N ILE A 158 9.47 -10.17 -10.99
CA ILE A 158 9.74 -9.09 -10.04
C ILE A 158 9.43 -9.53 -8.60
N PHE A 159 8.25 -10.14 -8.39
CA PHE A 159 7.77 -10.51 -7.07
C PHE A 159 8.30 -11.87 -6.57
N GLY A 160 8.72 -12.76 -7.49
CA GLY A 160 9.26 -14.08 -7.10
C GLY A 160 8.31 -14.86 -6.18
N ASP A 161 8.81 -15.24 -5.01
CA ASP A 161 8.04 -15.99 -4.01
C ASP A 161 6.87 -15.17 -3.41
N MET A 162 6.92 -13.82 -3.55
CA MET A 162 5.86 -12.91 -3.09
C MET A 162 4.76 -12.68 -4.13
N TYR A 163 4.83 -13.36 -5.29
CA TYR A 163 3.87 -13.13 -6.39
C TYR A 163 2.41 -13.41 -5.98
N GLU A 164 2.15 -14.48 -5.25
CA GLU A 164 0.76 -14.81 -4.86
C GLU A 164 0.22 -13.82 -3.80
N ALA A 165 1.05 -13.36 -2.88
CA ALA A 165 0.69 -12.30 -1.93
C ALA A 165 0.38 -11.00 -2.67
N PHE A 166 1.26 -10.57 -3.59
CA PHE A 166 1.00 -9.41 -4.45
C PHE A 166 -0.32 -9.55 -5.23
N LYS A 167 -0.54 -10.69 -5.89
CA LYS A 167 -1.74 -10.94 -6.68
C LYS A 167 -3.01 -10.87 -5.84
N SER A 168 -3.00 -11.43 -4.63
CA SER A 168 -4.14 -11.39 -3.71
C SER A 168 -4.54 -9.96 -3.39
N VAL A 169 -3.58 -9.11 -3.03
CA VAL A 169 -3.83 -7.69 -2.74
C VAL A 169 -4.22 -6.91 -4.00
N ASN A 170 -3.47 -7.09 -5.09
CA ASN A 170 -3.71 -6.37 -6.35
C ASN A 170 -5.09 -6.67 -6.96
N SER A 171 -5.62 -7.88 -6.78
CA SER A 171 -6.98 -8.25 -7.24
C SER A 171 -8.10 -7.84 -6.30
N ASN A 172 -7.81 -7.40 -5.08
CA ASN A 172 -8.81 -6.98 -4.10
C ASN A 172 -9.06 -5.47 -4.20
N GLU A 173 -10.08 -5.08 -5.00
CA GLU A 173 -10.43 -3.68 -5.24
C GLU A 173 -10.87 -2.96 -3.96
N GLU A 174 -11.65 -3.63 -3.10
CA GLU A 174 -12.16 -3.05 -1.86
C GLU A 174 -11.00 -2.73 -0.88
N ALA A 175 -10.09 -3.67 -0.65
CA ALA A 175 -8.94 -3.45 0.22
C ALA A 175 -8.02 -2.32 -0.31
N ARG A 176 -7.82 -2.23 -1.62
CA ARG A 176 -7.05 -1.13 -2.23
C ARG A 176 -7.73 0.22 -2.06
N GLU A 177 -9.05 0.25 -2.17
CA GLU A 177 -9.83 1.48 -1.98
C GLU A 177 -9.81 1.95 -0.52
N ASP A 178 -9.86 1.03 0.44
CA ASP A 178 -9.71 1.34 1.87
C ASP A 178 -8.34 1.94 2.18
N VAL A 179 -7.27 1.38 1.61
CA VAL A 179 -5.93 1.94 1.73
C VAL A 179 -5.88 3.35 1.14
N ARG A 180 -6.45 3.55 -0.05
CA ARG A 180 -6.54 4.86 -0.71
C ARG A 180 -7.28 5.88 0.15
N ALA A 181 -8.43 5.52 0.70
CA ALA A 181 -9.20 6.38 1.58
C ALA A 181 -8.41 6.82 2.82
N LYS A 182 -7.63 5.92 3.41
CA LYS A 182 -6.73 6.22 4.54
C LYS A 182 -5.64 7.23 4.15
N TYR A 183 -5.01 7.09 2.97
CA TYR A 183 -4.01 8.06 2.46
C TYR A 183 -4.63 9.42 2.20
N ILE A 184 -5.82 9.48 1.58
CA ILE A 184 -6.56 10.72 1.35
C ILE A 184 -6.88 11.40 2.68
N ALA A 185 -7.44 10.67 3.65
CA ALA A 185 -7.80 11.20 4.97
C ALA A 185 -6.58 11.78 5.70
N HIS A 186 -5.45 11.06 5.67
CA HIS A 186 -4.21 11.54 6.24
C HIS A 186 -3.71 12.82 5.56
N TYR A 187 -3.69 12.85 4.22
CA TYR A 187 -3.26 14.02 3.45
C TYR A 187 -4.12 15.24 3.75
N VAL A 188 -5.44 15.08 3.71
CA VAL A 188 -6.41 16.15 4.00
C VAL A 188 -6.20 16.71 5.40
N LYS A 189 -5.99 15.85 6.39
CA LYS A 189 -5.73 16.25 7.78
C LYS A 189 -4.43 17.01 7.93
N VAL A 190 -3.32 16.52 7.38
CA VAL A 190 -1.99 17.15 7.51
C VAL A 190 -1.95 18.51 6.82
N HIS A 191 -2.60 18.64 5.68
CA HIS A 191 -2.62 19.88 4.89
C HIS A 191 -3.81 20.79 5.22
N ASN A 192 -4.67 20.44 6.20
CA ASN A 192 -5.86 21.18 6.61
C ASN A 192 -6.75 21.56 5.42
N LEU A 193 -6.95 20.63 4.49
CA LEU A 193 -7.80 20.92 3.33
C LEU A 193 -9.29 20.92 3.71
N PRO A 194 -10.08 21.88 3.22
CA PRO A 194 -11.52 22.00 3.54
C PRO A 194 -12.35 21.04 2.65
N VAL A 195 -11.94 19.81 2.48
CA VAL A 195 -12.61 18.81 1.65
C VAL A 195 -13.17 17.69 2.51
N LYS A 196 -14.30 17.12 2.07
CA LYS A 196 -15.04 16.05 2.76
C LYS A 196 -15.20 14.80 1.90
N TYR A 197 -15.07 14.94 0.60
CA TYR A 197 -15.34 13.89 -0.37
C TYR A 197 -14.18 13.73 -1.34
N TYR A 198 -14.08 12.52 -1.94
CA TYR A 198 -13.27 12.28 -3.13
C TYR A 198 -14.12 11.56 -4.17
N GLN A 199 -13.78 11.73 -5.45
CA GLN A 199 -14.59 11.26 -6.55
C GLN A 199 -13.75 10.87 -7.74
N ASP A 200 -13.96 9.67 -8.25
CA ASP A 200 -13.43 9.22 -9.54
C ASP A 200 -14.35 9.66 -10.68
N PHE A 201 -13.77 9.79 -11.87
CA PHE A 201 -14.51 10.22 -13.05
C PHE A 201 -15.69 9.25 -13.35
N GLY A 202 -16.90 9.81 -13.44
CA GLY A 202 -18.12 9.04 -13.73
C GLY A 202 -18.71 8.27 -12.54
N TRP A 203 -18.11 8.32 -11.35
CA TRP A 203 -18.59 7.62 -10.15
C TRP A 203 -19.15 8.59 -9.09
N PRO A 204 -20.02 8.11 -8.21
CA PRO A 204 -20.46 8.90 -7.05
C PRO A 204 -19.29 9.32 -6.16
N ALA A 205 -19.42 10.49 -5.54
CA ALA A 205 -18.48 10.93 -4.53
C ALA A 205 -18.55 10.02 -3.28
N LYS A 206 -17.38 9.68 -2.73
CA LYS A 206 -17.22 8.93 -1.49
C LYS A 206 -16.81 9.87 -0.38
N GLU A 207 -17.31 9.63 0.84
CA GLU A 207 -16.92 10.40 2.00
C GLU A 207 -15.48 10.03 2.43
N ILE A 208 -14.70 11.06 2.80
CA ILE A 208 -13.34 10.86 3.35
C ILE A 208 -13.48 10.42 4.81
N PRO A 209 -12.87 9.29 5.24
CA PRO A 209 -12.96 8.81 6.61
C PRO A 209 -12.45 9.86 7.61
N VAL A 210 -13.26 10.22 8.58
CA VAL A 210 -12.85 11.09 9.69
C VAL A 210 -12.26 10.20 10.78
N LYS A 211 -10.96 10.33 11.04
CA LYS A 211 -10.31 9.71 12.21
C LYS A 211 -9.87 10.76 13.21
#